data_5962117d070f69649da28b68b199a484
#
_entry.id   5962117d070f69649da28b68b199a484
#
_cell.length_a   1.000
_cell.length_b   1.000
_cell.length_c   1.000
_cell.angle_alpha   90.00
_cell.angle_beta   90.00
_cell.angle_gamma   90.00
#
_symmetry.space_group_name_H-M   'P 1'
#
loop_
_entity.id
_entity.type
_entity.pdbx_description
1 polymer ?
#
loop_
_entity_poly.entity_id
_entity_poly.type
_entity_poly.pdbx_seq_one_letter_code
_entity_poly.pdbx_strand_id
1 'polypeptide(L)'
;EVSNYDDHVWNGVRQITVYEGLLAKFSQNDDLKKKLKSTGNAILAECAVRDRIWGIGLSMHDPRRMNPKQWNGKNLLGYTLMMVRDKV
;
A
#
# COMPACT_ATOMS: atom_id res chain seq x y z
N GLU A 1 5.31 23.89 -12.36
CA GLU A 1 4.86 23.79 -10.98
C GLU A 1 3.55 23.00 -10.88
N VAL A 2 3.53 22.02 -10.00
CA VAL A 2 2.40 21.11 -9.87
C VAL A 2 1.57 21.51 -8.65
N SER A 3 0.27 21.75 -8.85
CA SER A 3 -0.64 22.07 -7.76
C SER A 3 -0.99 20.84 -6.92
N ASN A 4 -1.54 21.04 -5.71
CA ASN A 4 -2.00 19.93 -4.88
C ASN A 4 -3.08 19.08 -5.58
N TYR A 5 -3.94 19.71 -6.38
CA TYR A 5 -4.93 19.00 -7.17
C TYR A 5 -4.29 18.06 -8.19
N ASP A 6 -3.26 18.55 -8.89
CA ASP A 6 -2.54 17.74 -9.88
C ASP A 6 -1.81 16.57 -9.22
N ASP A 7 -1.26 16.78 -8.02
CA ASP A 7 -0.63 15.70 -7.25
C ASP A 7 -1.63 14.61 -6.87
N HIS A 8 -2.84 14.97 -6.48
CA HIS A 8 -3.87 13.98 -6.15
C HIS A 8 -4.27 13.17 -7.37
N VAL A 9 -4.45 13.82 -8.53
CA VAL A 9 -4.74 13.12 -9.79
C VAL A 9 -3.60 12.18 -10.17
N TRP A 10 -2.36 12.66 -10.07
CA TRP A 10 -1.16 11.89 -10.41
C TRP A 10 -1.02 10.65 -9.52
N ASN A 11 -1.24 10.79 -8.21
CA ASN A 11 -1.16 9.69 -7.28
C ASN A 11 -2.27 8.66 -7.50
N GLY A 12 -3.47 9.10 -7.89
CA GLY A 12 -4.56 8.22 -8.27
C GLY A 12 -4.22 7.37 -9.49
N VAL A 13 -3.64 7.99 -10.53
CA VAL A 13 -3.21 7.28 -11.75
C VAL A 13 -2.10 6.27 -11.40
N ARG A 14 -1.13 6.68 -10.59
CA ARG A 14 -0.06 5.77 -10.14
C ARG A 14 -0.62 4.59 -9.37
N GLN A 15 -1.59 4.82 -8.51
CA GLN A 15 -2.21 3.76 -7.73
C GLN A 15 -2.89 2.72 -8.62
N ILE A 16 -3.60 3.15 -9.66
CA ILE A 16 -4.21 2.25 -10.64
C ILE A 16 -3.12 1.41 -11.33
N THR A 17 -2.05 2.04 -11.77
CA THR A 17 -0.93 1.36 -12.44
C THR A 17 -0.27 0.34 -11.51
N VAL A 18 -0.02 0.72 -10.27
CA VAL A 18 0.58 -0.17 -9.27
C VAL A 18 -0.36 -1.33 -8.96
N TYR A 19 -1.65 -1.06 -8.83
CA TYR A 19 -2.65 -2.10 -8.60
C TYR A 19 -2.64 -3.14 -9.71
N GLU A 20 -2.67 -2.70 -10.98
CA GLU A 20 -2.66 -3.61 -12.12
C GLU A 20 -1.38 -4.44 -12.18
N GLY A 21 -0.23 -3.82 -11.92
CA GLY A 21 1.05 -4.52 -11.89
C GLY A 21 1.13 -5.55 -10.77
N LEU A 22 0.67 -5.19 -9.58
CA LEU A 22 0.64 -6.11 -8.44
C LEU A 22 -0.37 -7.23 -8.66
N LEU A 23 -1.53 -6.92 -9.22
CA LEU A 23 -2.54 -7.94 -9.53
C LEU A 23 -1.96 -9.00 -10.48
N ALA A 24 -1.28 -8.57 -11.53
CA ALA A 24 -0.61 -9.47 -12.46
C ALA A 24 0.46 -10.31 -11.77
N LYS A 25 1.31 -9.67 -10.97
CA LYS A 25 2.39 -10.34 -10.24
C LYS A 25 1.88 -11.43 -9.30
N PHE A 26 0.91 -11.09 -8.47
CA PHE A 26 0.38 -12.04 -7.50
C PHE A 26 -0.52 -13.12 -8.15
N SER A 27 -1.17 -12.80 -9.27
CA SER A 27 -1.95 -13.79 -10.02
C SER A 27 -1.07 -14.83 -10.70
N GLN A 28 0.15 -14.43 -11.10
CA GLN A 28 1.06 -15.31 -11.84
C GLN A 28 2.08 -16.04 -10.97
N ASN A 29 2.11 -15.75 -9.68
CA ASN A 29 3.07 -16.36 -8.75
C ASN A 29 2.34 -16.93 -7.55
N ASP A 30 2.18 -18.26 -7.54
CA ASP A 30 1.43 -18.95 -6.50
C ASP A 30 2.00 -18.76 -5.10
N ASP A 31 3.32 -18.71 -4.95
CA ASP A 31 3.96 -18.55 -3.65
C ASP A 31 3.66 -17.16 -3.07
N LEU A 32 3.76 -16.12 -3.89
CA LEU A 32 3.43 -14.77 -3.48
C LEU A 32 1.94 -14.63 -3.17
N LYS A 33 1.09 -15.23 -4.00
CA LYS A 33 -0.36 -15.25 -3.76
C LYS A 33 -0.70 -15.88 -2.42
N LYS A 34 -0.10 -17.02 -2.12
CA LYS A 34 -0.32 -17.71 -0.83
C LYS A 34 0.12 -16.84 0.34
N LYS A 35 1.27 -16.17 0.24
CA LYS A 35 1.74 -15.27 1.29
C LYS A 35 0.76 -14.13 1.52
N LEU A 36 0.29 -13.50 0.45
CA LEU A 36 -0.67 -12.41 0.55
C LEU A 36 -1.99 -12.88 1.15
N LYS A 37 -2.51 -14.01 0.69
CA LYS A 37 -3.74 -14.61 1.21
C LYS A 37 -3.61 -15.02 2.70
N SER A 38 -2.43 -15.44 3.12
CA SER A 38 -2.19 -15.84 4.51
C SER A 38 -2.32 -14.69 5.50
N THR A 39 -2.26 -13.45 5.05
CA THR A 39 -2.48 -12.29 5.91
C THR A 39 -3.96 -12.11 6.30
N GLY A 40 -4.87 -12.83 5.67
CA GLY A 40 -6.29 -12.84 6.00
C GLY A 40 -6.93 -11.46 5.85
N ASN A 41 -7.47 -10.93 6.94
CA ASN A 41 -8.08 -9.60 6.97
C ASN A 41 -7.20 -8.55 7.64
N ALA A 42 -5.93 -8.84 7.85
CA ALA A 42 -5.01 -7.90 8.49
C ALA A 42 -4.85 -6.63 7.65
N ILE A 43 -4.67 -5.51 8.33
CA ILE A 43 -4.33 -4.25 7.67
C ILE A 43 -2.86 -4.31 7.30
N LEU A 44 -2.56 -4.14 6.01
CA LEU A 44 -1.20 -4.15 5.50
C LEU A 44 -0.65 -2.73 5.48
N ALA A 45 0.57 -2.56 6.00
CA ALA A 45 1.20 -1.25 6.11
C ALA A 45 2.61 -1.27 5.52
N GLU A 46 2.90 -0.27 4.69
CA GLU A 46 4.25 -0.05 4.19
C GLU A 46 5.01 0.86 5.15
N CYS A 47 5.96 0.28 5.88
CA CYS A 47 6.76 1.00 6.88
C CYS A 47 7.93 1.71 6.21
N ALA A 48 7.70 2.95 5.80
CA ALA A 48 8.70 3.79 5.15
C ALA A 48 8.69 5.17 5.78
N VAL A 49 9.75 5.53 6.51
CA VAL A 49 9.83 6.77 7.28
C VAL A 49 9.67 8.01 6.40
N ARG A 50 10.21 7.97 5.19
CA ARG A 50 10.23 9.13 4.28
C ARG A 50 9.13 9.12 3.24
N ASP A 51 8.35 8.04 3.17
CA ASP A 51 7.27 7.95 2.21
C ASP A 51 5.93 8.11 2.91
N ARG A 52 5.37 9.31 2.80
CA ARG A 52 4.10 9.66 3.42
C ARG A 52 2.90 9.46 2.50
N ILE A 53 3.14 9.01 1.27
CA ILE A 53 2.08 8.77 0.29
C ILE A 53 1.83 7.26 0.17
N TRP A 54 2.86 6.50 -0.19
CA TRP A 54 2.76 5.06 -0.37
C TRP A 54 2.95 4.27 0.92
N GLY A 55 3.69 4.85 1.86
CA GLY A 55 3.93 4.28 3.17
C GLY A 55 3.18 5.00 4.28
N ILE A 56 3.40 4.56 5.52
CA ILE A 56 2.78 5.15 6.71
C ILE A 56 3.61 6.28 7.33
N GLY A 57 4.79 6.55 6.78
CA GLY A 57 5.68 7.59 7.30
C GLY A 57 6.32 7.24 8.64
N LEU A 58 6.34 5.96 9.02
CA LEU A 58 6.90 5.47 10.27
C LEU A 58 7.78 4.26 10.03
N SER A 59 8.79 4.09 10.89
CA SER A 59 9.65 2.92 10.88
C SER A 59 8.89 1.67 11.32
N MET A 60 9.34 0.51 10.83
CA MET A 60 8.91 -0.80 11.28
C MET A 60 9.11 -1.02 12.79
N HIS A 61 10.02 -0.25 13.40
CA HIS A 61 10.31 -0.32 14.84
C HIS A 61 9.53 0.71 15.67
N ASP A 62 8.76 1.58 15.02
CA ASP A 62 7.97 2.60 15.72
C ASP A 62 6.67 1.97 16.25
N PRO A 63 6.39 2.06 17.56
CA PRO A 63 5.15 1.47 18.10
C PRO A 63 3.87 2.10 17.54
N ARG A 64 3.92 3.33 17.04
CA ARG A 64 2.77 3.97 16.42
C ARG A 64 2.31 3.26 15.15
N ARG A 65 3.14 2.39 14.55
CA ARG A 65 2.77 1.61 13.38
C ARG A 65 1.55 0.72 13.63
N MET A 66 1.32 0.36 14.87
CA MET A 66 0.20 -0.52 15.26
C MET A 66 -1.14 0.21 15.33
N ASN A 67 -1.14 1.53 15.26
CA ASN A 67 -2.36 2.34 15.32
C ASN A 67 -2.47 3.23 14.08
N PRO A 68 -3.34 2.88 13.10
CA PRO A 68 -3.50 3.67 11.87
C PRO A 68 -3.80 5.14 12.10
N LYS A 69 -4.46 5.48 13.23
CA LYS A 69 -4.76 6.88 13.56
C LYS A 69 -3.50 7.70 13.86
N GLN A 70 -2.38 7.03 14.16
CA GLN A 70 -1.11 7.69 14.46
C GLN A 70 -0.14 7.69 13.27
N TRP A 71 -0.55 7.16 12.13
CA TRP A 71 0.29 7.12 10.94
C TRP A 71 0.52 8.52 10.38
N ASN A 72 1.74 8.76 9.89
CA ASN A 72 2.15 10.01 9.24
C ASN A 72 2.06 9.95 7.72
N GLY A 73 1.44 8.92 7.16
CA GLY A 73 1.34 8.71 5.74
C GLY A 73 0.04 8.04 5.34
N LYS A 74 -0.26 8.07 4.04
CA LYS A 74 -1.52 7.58 3.49
C LYS A 74 -1.56 6.08 3.25
N ASN A 75 -0.40 5.41 3.28
CA ASN A 75 -0.29 3.96 3.10
C ASN A 75 -0.96 3.44 1.82
N LEU A 76 -0.82 4.15 0.71
CA LEU A 76 -1.46 3.75 -0.55
C LEU A 76 -1.01 2.36 -1.00
N LEU A 77 0.27 2.01 -0.80
CA LEU A 77 0.77 0.70 -1.18
C LEU A 77 0.10 -0.41 -0.35
N GLY A 78 -0.01 -0.23 0.96
CA GLY A 78 -0.68 -1.20 1.82
C GLY A 78 -2.13 -1.42 1.43
N TYR A 79 -2.88 -0.35 1.20
CA TYR A 79 -4.27 -0.44 0.78
C TYR A 79 -4.41 -1.05 -0.62
N THR A 80 -3.49 -0.76 -1.53
CA THR A 80 -3.48 -1.37 -2.86
C THR A 80 -3.24 -2.88 -2.77
N LEU A 81 -2.32 -3.31 -1.90
CA LEU A 81 -2.09 -4.73 -1.63
C LEU A 81 -3.33 -5.42 -1.05
N MET A 82 -4.06 -4.74 -0.16
CA MET A 82 -5.31 -5.28 0.37
C MET A 82 -6.36 -5.46 -0.73
N MET A 83 -6.44 -4.53 -1.68
CA MET A 83 -7.33 -4.66 -2.84
C MET A 83 -6.93 -5.83 -3.73
N VAL A 84 -5.63 -6.00 -3.97
CA VAL A 84 -5.11 -7.15 -4.73
C VAL A 84 -5.44 -8.45 -4.01
N ARG A 85 -5.26 -8.49 -2.70
CA ARG A 85 -5.59 -9.66 -1.89
C ARG A 85 -7.04 -10.10 -2.07
N ASP A 86 -7.96 -9.16 -2.15
CA ASP A 86 -9.39 -9.46 -2.36
C ASP A 86 -9.68 -10.02 -3.76
N LYS A 87 -8.83 -9.71 -4.73
CA LYS A 87 -9.02 -10.14 -6.12
C LYS A 87 -8.35 -11.46 -6.47
N VAL A 88 -7.25 -11.80 -5.83
CA VAL A 88 -6.53 -13.05 -6.12
C VAL A 88 -6.98 -14.22 -5.22
#